data_24c8cd9ab5b1ca13e80a35933ed3ff6e
#
_entry.id   24c8cd9ab5b1ca13e80a35933ed3ff6e
#
_cell.length_a   1.000
_cell.length_b   1.000
_cell.length_c   1.000
_cell.angle_alpha   90.00
_cell.angle_beta   90.00
_cell.angle_gamma   90.00
#
_symmetry.space_group_name_H-M   'P 1'
#
loop_
_entity.id
_entity.type
_entity.pdbx_description
1 polymer ?
#
loop_
_entity_poly.entity_id
_entity_poly.type
_entity_poly.pdbx_seq_one_letter_code
_entity_poly.pdbx_strand_id
1 'polypeptide(L)'
;MTSNPDRIADLAFDHAPLGLAVLDHRIIRRCNRQFAATFGAEAADLLNRPIADFYPSTEDYNRIGEVLKLSEAPDGLYNDERIMRRLDGQLFWCRVRGRSLTPDDPFKTGVWTFADLSSERPVVSLSAREREVAILTARGLSAKEIGRQLDLSYRTVETHRARLLEKFEARKLPELVAKLSGMPL
;
A
#
# COMPACT_ATOMS: atom_id res chain seq x y z
N MET A 1 -32.88 -12.67 -27.14
CA MET A 1 -32.65 -12.60 -25.69
C MET A 1 -32.04 -11.24 -25.41
N THR A 2 -32.86 -10.27 -25.03
CA THR A 2 -32.39 -8.91 -24.66
C THR A 2 -31.60 -9.01 -23.37
N SER A 3 -30.31 -8.79 -23.47
CA SER A 3 -29.41 -8.77 -22.30
C SER A 3 -29.79 -7.56 -21.44
N ASN A 4 -30.23 -7.79 -20.20
CA ASN A 4 -30.56 -6.69 -19.27
C ASN A 4 -29.27 -5.87 -19.02
N PRO A 5 -29.25 -4.54 -19.28
CA PRO A 5 -28.06 -3.70 -19.08
C PRO A 5 -27.46 -3.80 -17.67
N ASP A 6 -28.30 -3.90 -16.64
CA ASP A 6 -27.86 -4.02 -15.26
C ASP A 6 -27.08 -5.33 -15.04
N ARG A 7 -27.52 -6.43 -15.64
CA ARG A 7 -26.83 -7.71 -15.58
C ARG A 7 -25.46 -7.66 -16.26
N ILE A 8 -25.35 -6.94 -17.37
CA ILE A 8 -24.06 -6.76 -18.07
C ILE A 8 -23.11 -5.95 -17.20
N ALA A 9 -23.59 -4.86 -16.60
CA ALA A 9 -22.80 -4.02 -15.70
C ALA A 9 -22.29 -4.81 -14.48
N ASP A 10 -23.16 -5.62 -13.87
CA ASP A 10 -22.77 -6.50 -12.75
C ASP A 10 -21.74 -7.53 -13.18
N LEU A 11 -21.92 -8.19 -14.31
CA LEU A 11 -20.93 -9.13 -14.83
C LEU A 11 -19.59 -8.46 -15.11
N ALA A 12 -19.58 -7.27 -15.72
CA ALA A 12 -18.37 -6.51 -16.00
C ALA A 12 -17.66 -6.11 -14.71
N PHE A 13 -18.39 -5.69 -13.67
CA PHE A 13 -17.84 -5.35 -12.38
C PHE A 13 -17.25 -6.57 -11.68
N ASP A 14 -18.02 -7.66 -11.56
CA ASP A 14 -17.65 -8.84 -10.77
C ASP A 14 -16.51 -9.65 -11.40
N HIS A 15 -16.39 -9.64 -12.73
CA HIS A 15 -15.36 -10.38 -13.46
C HIS A 15 -14.23 -9.50 -14.01
N ALA A 16 -14.17 -8.20 -13.65
CA ALA A 16 -13.03 -7.37 -14.00
C ALA A 16 -11.73 -7.98 -13.43
N PRO A 17 -10.64 -8.05 -14.23
CA PRO A 17 -9.36 -8.63 -13.79
C PRO A 17 -8.56 -7.69 -12.87
N LEU A 18 -9.21 -6.71 -12.30
CA LEU A 18 -8.67 -5.70 -11.40
C LEU A 18 -9.57 -5.59 -10.17
N GLY A 19 -8.97 -5.48 -8.99
CA GLY A 19 -9.74 -5.26 -7.76
C GLY A 19 -10.52 -3.95 -7.85
N LEU A 20 -11.84 -4.02 -7.74
CA LEU A 20 -12.76 -2.87 -7.77
C LEU A 20 -13.52 -2.77 -6.46
N ALA A 21 -13.61 -1.57 -5.91
CA ALA A 21 -14.46 -1.27 -4.77
C ALA A 21 -15.18 0.07 -4.93
N VAL A 22 -16.42 0.10 -4.46
CA VAL A 22 -17.19 1.33 -4.24
C VAL A 22 -17.13 1.63 -2.75
N LEU A 23 -16.59 2.79 -2.41
CA LEU A 23 -16.48 3.26 -1.03
C LEU A 23 -17.47 4.40 -0.78
N ASP A 24 -18.07 4.39 0.39
CA ASP A 24 -18.88 5.48 0.93
C ASP A 24 -18.34 5.83 2.32
N HIS A 25 -17.88 7.07 2.50
CA HIS A 25 -17.18 7.52 3.71
C HIS A 25 -16.07 6.56 4.14
N ARG A 26 -15.31 6.07 3.15
CA ARG A 26 -14.21 5.11 3.33
C ARG A 26 -14.66 3.73 3.88
N ILE A 27 -15.96 3.41 3.78
CA ILE A 27 -16.52 2.10 4.08
C ILE A 27 -16.79 1.37 2.76
N ILE A 28 -16.44 0.10 2.68
CA ILE A 28 -16.64 -0.76 1.50
C ILE A 28 -18.14 -1.05 1.37
N ARG A 29 -18.78 -0.49 0.34
CA ARG A 29 -20.21 -0.74 0.06
C ARG A 29 -20.40 -1.81 -1.00
N ARG A 30 -19.46 -1.92 -1.92
CA ARG A 30 -19.43 -2.98 -2.91
C ARG A 30 -17.97 -3.28 -3.29
N CYS A 31 -17.64 -4.53 -3.52
CA CYS A 31 -16.37 -4.93 -4.10
C CYS A 31 -16.57 -6.14 -5.01
N ASN A 32 -15.66 -6.30 -5.97
CA ASN A 32 -15.68 -7.43 -6.88
C ASN A 32 -14.83 -8.60 -6.35
N ARG A 33 -14.88 -9.73 -7.04
CA ARG A 33 -14.13 -10.94 -6.69
C ARG A 33 -12.62 -10.71 -6.66
N GLN A 34 -12.09 -9.92 -7.59
CA GLN A 34 -10.66 -9.65 -7.65
C GLN A 34 -10.19 -8.78 -6.47
N PHE A 35 -10.99 -7.82 -6.02
CA PHE A 35 -10.69 -7.08 -4.79
C PHE A 35 -10.64 -8.03 -3.57
N ALA A 36 -11.64 -8.88 -3.42
CA ALA A 36 -11.70 -9.83 -2.31
C ALA A 36 -10.49 -10.78 -2.33
N ALA A 37 -10.15 -11.35 -3.49
CA ALA A 37 -8.98 -12.21 -3.66
C ALA A 37 -7.67 -11.47 -3.32
N THR A 38 -7.53 -10.21 -3.73
CA THR A 38 -6.35 -9.38 -3.43
C THR A 38 -6.15 -9.22 -1.92
N PHE A 39 -7.22 -9.09 -1.15
CA PHE A 39 -7.13 -8.92 0.30
C PHE A 39 -7.30 -10.22 1.11
N GLY A 40 -7.41 -11.37 0.43
CA GLY A 40 -7.47 -12.69 1.08
C GLY A 40 -8.79 -12.95 1.79
N ALA A 41 -9.92 -12.54 1.18
CA ALA A 41 -11.25 -12.63 1.75
C ALA A 41 -12.31 -13.05 0.72
N GLU A 42 -13.50 -13.36 1.18
CA GLU A 42 -14.69 -13.42 0.35
C GLU A 42 -15.37 -12.03 0.29
N ALA A 43 -15.99 -11.69 -0.84
CA ALA A 43 -16.58 -10.36 -1.04
C ALA A 43 -17.64 -10.02 0.00
N ALA A 44 -18.42 -11.00 0.46
CA ALA A 44 -19.45 -10.81 1.47
C ALA A 44 -18.89 -10.38 2.83
N ASP A 45 -17.68 -10.87 3.19
CA ASP A 45 -17.00 -10.56 4.46
C ASP A 45 -16.40 -9.16 4.49
N LEU A 46 -16.29 -8.53 3.33
CA LEU A 46 -15.72 -7.19 3.17
C LEU A 46 -16.77 -6.08 3.19
N LEU A 47 -18.04 -6.41 2.98
CA LEU A 47 -19.12 -5.43 2.96
C LEU A 47 -19.25 -4.75 4.33
N ASN A 48 -19.39 -3.42 4.30
CA ASN A 48 -19.48 -2.54 5.47
C ASN A 48 -18.23 -2.50 6.36
N ARG A 49 -17.11 -3.09 5.92
CA ARG A 49 -15.83 -2.88 6.60
C ARG A 49 -15.20 -1.54 6.23
N PRO A 50 -14.52 -0.89 7.18
CA PRO A 50 -13.72 0.28 6.87
C PRO A 50 -12.48 -0.11 6.06
N ILE A 51 -12.14 0.67 5.03
CA ILE A 51 -10.92 0.43 4.25
C ILE A 51 -9.65 0.57 5.13
N ALA A 52 -9.77 1.21 6.29
CA ALA A 52 -8.72 1.31 7.31
C ALA A 52 -8.16 -0.05 7.74
N ASP A 53 -8.97 -1.11 7.76
CA ASP A 53 -8.55 -2.46 8.15
C ASP A 53 -7.43 -3.00 7.26
N PHE A 54 -7.28 -2.48 6.06
CA PHE A 54 -6.32 -2.90 5.04
C PHE A 54 -5.09 -1.99 4.95
N TYR A 55 -4.93 -1.04 5.88
CA TYR A 55 -3.72 -0.24 6.00
C TYR A 55 -2.75 -0.87 7.02
N PRO A 56 -1.43 -0.70 6.84
CA PRO A 56 -0.45 -1.17 7.80
C PRO A 56 -0.64 -0.58 9.19
N SER A 57 -1.02 0.70 9.25
CA SER A 57 -1.23 1.44 10.50
C SER A 57 -2.32 2.51 10.35
N THR A 58 -2.85 2.97 11.48
CA THR A 58 -3.78 4.12 11.52
C THR A 58 -3.11 5.41 11.03
N GLU A 59 -1.81 5.56 11.27
CA GLU A 59 -1.04 6.71 10.81
C GLU A 59 -0.99 6.77 9.28
N ASP A 60 -0.69 5.64 8.61
CA ASP A 60 -0.72 5.55 7.14
C ASP A 60 -2.10 5.85 6.58
N TYR A 61 -3.15 5.33 7.21
CA TYR A 61 -4.53 5.59 6.83
C TYR A 61 -4.87 7.08 6.90
N ASN A 62 -4.47 7.77 7.99
CA ASN A 62 -4.73 9.19 8.17
C ASN A 62 -3.91 10.03 7.18
N ARG A 63 -2.61 9.74 7.03
CA ARG A 63 -1.72 10.44 6.09
C ARG A 63 -2.25 10.40 4.66
N ILE A 64 -2.67 9.22 4.19
CA ILE A 64 -3.25 9.08 2.87
C ILE A 64 -4.59 9.84 2.76
N GLY A 65 -5.37 9.88 3.83
CA GLY A 65 -6.60 10.67 3.88
C GLY A 65 -6.33 12.16 3.66
N GLU A 66 -5.30 12.72 4.29
CA GLU A 66 -4.94 14.13 4.08
C GLU A 66 -4.43 14.38 2.65
N VAL A 67 -3.62 13.50 2.10
CA VAL A 67 -3.18 13.62 0.69
C VAL A 67 -4.38 13.61 -0.26
N LEU A 68 -5.38 12.78 0.00
CA LEU A 68 -6.58 12.71 -0.83
C LEU A 68 -7.39 14.01 -0.79
N LYS A 69 -7.53 14.62 0.40
CA LYS A 69 -8.23 15.92 0.57
C LYS A 69 -7.53 17.07 -0.16
N LEU A 70 -6.19 17.03 -0.21
CA LEU A 70 -5.37 18.05 -0.84
C LEU A 70 -5.15 17.81 -2.33
N SER A 71 -5.61 16.67 -2.87
CA SER A 71 -5.45 16.32 -4.27
C SER A 71 -6.41 17.15 -5.13
N GLU A 72 -5.90 18.20 -5.75
CA GLU A 72 -6.59 19.06 -6.72
C GLU A 72 -6.52 18.49 -8.16
N ALA A 73 -6.63 17.17 -8.33
CA ALA A 73 -6.63 16.60 -9.68
C ALA A 73 -7.83 17.16 -10.46
N PRO A 74 -7.63 17.87 -11.58
CA PRO A 74 -8.71 18.56 -12.31
C PRO A 74 -9.83 17.62 -12.77
N ASP A 75 -9.53 16.33 -12.90
CA ASP A 75 -10.46 15.27 -13.31
C ASP A 75 -10.94 14.43 -12.12
N GLY A 76 -10.58 14.79 -10.88
CA GLY A 76 -10.90 14.04 -9.66
C GLY A 76 -10.27 12.64 -9.61
N LEU A 77 -9.26 12.37 -10.46
CA LEU A 77 -8.58 11.09 -10.52
C LEU A 77 -7.41 11.06 -9.55
N TYR A 78 -7.45 10.13 -8.62
CA TYR A 78 -6.37 9.84 -7.69
C TYR A 78 -5.57 8.63 -8.16
N ASN A 79 -4.24 8.67 -7.97
CA ASN A 79 -3.35 7.55 -8.28
C ASN A 79 -2.13 7.59 -7.36
N ASP A 80 -1.88 6.47 -6.67
CA ASP A 80 -0.64 6.27 -5.91
C ASP A 80 -0.26 4.78 -5.82
N GLU A 81 0.93 4.53 -5.28
CA GLU A 81 1.39 3.20 -4.88
C GLU A 81 1.75 3.22 -3.41
N ARG A 82 1.17 2.29 -2.67
CA ARG A 82 1.33 2.21 -1.21
C ARG A 82 1.42 0.77 -0.73
N ILE A 83 1.93 0.59 0.49
CA ILE A 83 1.82 -0.70 1.16
C ILE A 83 0.42 -0.82 1.76
N MET A 84 -0.22 -1.95 1.49
CA MET A 84 -1.47 -2.36 2.11
C MET A 84 -1.30 -3.68 2.84
N ARG A 85 -2.28 -4.07 3.64
CA ARG A 85 -2.27 -5.28 4.46
C ARG A 85 -3.45 -6.18 4.08
N ARG A 86 -3.18 -7.47 3.85
CA ARG A 86 -4.22 -8.49 3.69
C ARG A 86 -4.84 -8.84 5.04
N LEU A 87 -5.96 -9.55 5.05
CA LEU A 87 -6.60 -10.00 6.30
C LEU A 87 -5.73 -10.94 7.13
N ASP A 88 -4.84 -11.70 6.52
CA ASP A 88 -3.87 -12.56 7.21
C ASP A 88 -2.67 -11.80 7.81
N GLY A 89 -2.63 -10.47 7.61
CA GLY A 89 -1.56 -9.60 8.09
C GLY A 89 -0.40 -9.41 7.11
N GLN A 90 -0.37 -10.13 5.98
CA GLN A 90 0.68 -9.97 4.97
C GLN A 90 0.63 -8.56 4.36
N LEU A 91 1.79 -7.91 4.31
CA LEU A 91 1.95 -6.62 3.63
C LEU A 91 2.26 -6.84 2.15
N PHE A 92 1.75 -5.95 1.30
CA PHE A 92 2.02 -5.97 -0.13
C PHE A 92 1.95 -4.57 -0.74
N TRP A 93 2.68 -4.36 -1.84
CA TRP A 93 2.55 -3.15 -2.63
C TRP A 93 1.27 -3.18 -3.44
N CYS A 94 0.50 -2.12 -3.35
CA CYS A 94 -0.76 -1.95 -4.05
C CYS A 94 -0.77 -0.64 -4.82
N ARG A 95 -1.04 -0.68 -6.12
CA ARG A 95 -1.38 0.53 -6.88
C ARG A 95 -2.86 0.80 -6.69
N VAL A 96 -3.16 1.97 -6.17
CA VAL A 96 -4.53 2.42 -5.93
C VAL A 96 -4.84 3.58 -6.87
N ARG A 97 -5.90 3.43 -7.64
CA ARG A 97 -6.46 4.49 -8.47
C ARG A 97 -7.92 4.66 -8.14
N GLY A 98 -8.42 5.88 -8.18
CA GLY A 98 -9.82 6.08 -7.89
C GLY A 98 -10.31 7.44 -8.31
N ARG A 99 -11.61 7.56 -8.30
CA ARG A 99 -12.31 8.82 -8.57
C ARG A 99 -13.37 9.03 -7.51
N SER A 100 -13.33 10.21 -6.88
CA SER A 100 -14.47 10.68 -6.11
C SER A 100 -15.61 11.04 -7.05
N LEU A 101 -16.82 10.63 -6.69
CA LEU A 101 -18.04 10.99 -7.41
C LEU A 101 -18.72 12.21 -6.79
N THR A 102 -18.16 12.76 -5.71
CA THR A 102 -18.66 13.91 -4.95
C THR A 102 -17.58 14.96 -4.84
N PRO A 103 -17.57 16.02 -5.68
CA PRO A 103 -16.50 17.01 -5.71
C PRO A 103 -16.26 17.72 -4.37
N ASP A 104 -17.34 18.02 -3.63
CA ASP A 104 -17.28 18.77 -2.37
C ASP A 104 -16.88 17.90 -1.16
N ASP A 105 -16.91 16.57 -1.31
CA ASP A 105 -16.51 15.62 -0.26
C ASP A 105 -15.84 14.39 -0.91
N PRO A 106 -14.50 14.36 -0.98
CA PRO A 106 -13.77 13.30 -1.67
C PRO A 106 -13.96 11.92 -1.05
N PHE A 107 -14.48 11.83 0.17
CA PHE A 107 -14.71 10.57 0.86
C PHE A 107 -16.15 10.07 0.78
N LYS A 108 -17.10 10.92 0.41
CA LYS A 108 -18.53 10.57 0.44
C LYS A 108 -18.82 9.37 -0.45
N THR A 109 -18.49 9.45 -1.73
CA THR A 109 -18.67 8.31 -2.64
C THR A 109 -17.55 8.28 -3.66
N GLY A 110 -16.92 7.13 -3.84
CA GLY A 110 -15.86 6.98 -4.83
C GLY A 110 -15.76 5.55 -5.35
N VAL A 111 -15.23 5.45 -6.57
CA VAL A 111 -14.89 4.16 -7.22
C VAL A 111 -13.39 4.03 -7.24
N TRP A 112 -12.91 2.88 -6.78
CA TRP A 112 -11.50 2.63 -6.54
C TRP A 112 -11.04 1.31 -7.16
N THR A 113 -9.84 1.31 -7.69
CA THR A 113 -9.15 0.13 -8.19
C THR A 113 -7.94 -0.18 -7.33
N PHE A 114 -7.68 -1.47 -7.15
CA PHE A 114 -6.58 -2.00 -6.35
C PHE A 114 -5.84 -3.07 -7.15
N ALA A 115 -4.60 -2.81 -7.52
CA ALA A 115 -3.75 -3.75 -8.22
C ALA A 115 -2.64 -4.24 -7.30
N ASP A 116 -2.55 -5.55 -7.12
CA ASP A 116 -1.46 -6.18 -6.39
C ASP A 116 -0.17 -6.12 -7.21
N LEU A 117 0.87 -5.51 -6.66
CA LEU A 117 2.19 -5.38 -7.27
C LEU A 117 3.22 -6.34 -6.65
N SER A 118 2.80 -7.34 -5.87
CA SER A 118 3.70 -8.24 -5.15
C SER A 118 4.67 -8.98 -6.07
N SER A 119 4.24 -9.29 -7.30
CA SER A 119 5.10 -9.91 -8.33
C SER A 119 6.14 -8.96 -8.89
N GLU A 120 5.86 -7.65 -8.92
CA GLU A 120 6.75 -6.61 -9.44
C GLU A 120 7.59 -5.98 -8.32
N ARG A 121 7.03 -5.86 -7.13
CA ARG A 121 7.61 -5.19 -5.95
C ARG A 121 7.34 -6.00 -4.66
N PRO A 122 8.12 -7.03 -4.36
CA PRO A 122 7.97 -7.77 -3.12
C PRO A 122 8.23 -6.87 -1.90
N VAL A 123 7.40 -7.00 -0.86
CA VAL A 123 7.62 -6.30 0.42
C VAL A 123 8.63 -7.09 1.23
N VAL A 124 9.72 -6.44 1.55
CA VAL A 124 10.76 -7.01 2.40
C VAL A 124 10.36 -6.87 3.87
N SER A 125 10.18 -8.00 4.55
CA SER A 125 9.92 -7.98 5.99
C SER A 125 11.17 -7.61 6.77
N LEU A 126 11.11 -6.48 7.49
CA LEU A 126 12.17 -6.00 8.35
C LEU A 126 11.78 -6.15 9.82
N SER A 127 12.71 -6.67 10.64
CA SER A 127 12.59 -6.53 12.09
C SER A 127 12.63 -5.05 12.50
N ALA A 128 12.16 -4.72 13.71
CA ALA A 128 12.20 -3.34 14.21
C ALA A 128 13.60 -2.74 14.10
N ARG A 129 14.64 -3.51 14.44
CA ARG A 129 16.03 -3.06 14.40
C ARG A 129 16.57 -2.88 12.98
N GLU A 130 16.20 -3.77 12.06
CA GLU A 130 16.54 -3.62 10.64
C GLU A 130 15.89 -2.38 10.04
N ARG A 131 14.65 -2.08 10.44
CA ARG A 131 13.93 -0.89 10.00
C ARG A 131 14.62 0.39 10.47
N GLU A 132 14.99 0.50 11.72
CA GLU A 132 15.73 1.64 12.26
C GLU A 132 17.04 1.87 11.50
N VAL A 133 17.82 0.81 11.29
CA VAL A 133 19.08 0.89 10.50
C VAL A 133 18.80 1.26 9.05
N ALA A 134 17.74 0.73 8.43
CA ALA A 134 17.36 1.04 7.06
C ALA A 134 16.98 2.52 6.89
N ILE A 135 16.17 3.09 7.79
CA ILE A 135 15.77 4.50 7.77
C ILE A 135 17.00 5.41 7.83
N LEU A 136 17.93 5.14 8.75
CA LEU A 136 19.12 5.97 8.91
C LEU A 136 20.11 5.78 7.75
N THR A 137 20.16 4.57 7.17
CA THR A 137 20.95 4.29 5.96
C THR A 137 20.38 5.04 4.75
N ALA A 138 19.06 5.07 4.58
CA ALA A 138 18.39 5.82 3.52
C ALA A 138 18.61 7.33 3.62
N ARG A 139 18.79 7.85 4.86
CA ARG A 139 19.15 9.25 5.14
C ARG A 139 20.64 9.55 4.89
N GLY A 140 21.43 8.58 4.46
CA GLY A 140 22.84 8.75 4.14
C GLY A 140 23.81 8.70 5.33
N LEU A 141 23.36 8.31 6.52
CA LEU A 141 24.25 8.21 7.69
C LEU A 141 25.27 7.08 7.51
N SER A 142 26.49 7.30 7.97
CA SER A 142 27.53 6.28 8.05
C SER A 142 27.21 5.25 9.16
N ALA A 143 27.81 4.07 9.09
CA ALA A 143 27.60 3.04 10.12
C ALA A 143 28.06 3.48 11.51
N LYS A 144 29.05 4.38 11.60
CA LYS A 144 29.51 4.95 12.89
C LYS A 144 28.47 5.91 13.47
N GLU A 145 27.83 6.73 12.64
CA GLU A 145 26.76 7.65 13.06
C GLU A 145 25.51 6.91 13.47
N ILE A 146 25.11 5.87 12.70
CA ILE A 146 24.02 4.99 13.05
C ILE A 146 24.30 4.29 14.39
N GLY A 147 25.50 3.77 14.57
CA GLY A 147 25.91 3.12 15.82
C GLY A 147 25.75 4.04 17.03
N ARG A 148 26.18 5.32 16.91
CA ARG A 148 26.00 6.32 17.97
C ARG A 148 24.53 6.63 18.27
N GLN A 149 23.71 6.75 17.21
CA GLN A 149 22.30 7.11 17.35
C GLN A 149 21.44 5.97 17.91
N LEU A 150 21.78 4.72 17.61
CA LEU A 150 21.02 3.55 18.03
C LEU A 150 21.64 2.79 19.22
N ASP A 151 22.74 3.31 19.78
CA ASP A 151 23.53 2.64 20.82
C ASP A 151 23.98 1.23 20.39
N LEU A 152 24.58 1.15 19.20
CA LEU A 152 25.11 -0.07 18.61
C LEU A 152 26.61 0.06 18.30
N SER A 153 27.31 -1.09 18.33
CA SER A 153 28.64 -1.12 17.76
C SER A 153 28.61 -0.92 16.23
N TYR A 154 29.66 -0.32 15.69
CA TYR A 154 29.87 -0.24 14.24
C TYR A 154 29.67 -1.60 13.55
N ARG A 155 30.23 -2.66 14.14
CA ARG A 155 30.17 -4.04 13.64
C ARG A 155 28.73 -4.56 13.58
N THR A 156 27.91 -4.22 14.58
CA THR A 156 26.49 -4.58 14.63
C THR A 156 25.72 -3.90 13.52
N VAL A 157 25.97 -2.62 13.27
CA VAL A 157 25.33 -1.87 12.18
C VAL A 157 25.71 -2.46 10.82
N GLU A 158 26.99 -2.79 10.59
CA GLU A 158 27.41 -3.43 9.33
C GLU A 158 26.77 -4.82 9.15
N THR A 159 26.58 -5.57 10.23
CA THR A 159 25.83 -6.84 10.16
C THR A 159 24.37 -6.63 9.73
N HIS A 160 23.69 -5.61 10.27
CA HIS A 160 22.34 -5.26 9.84
C HIS A 160 22.31 -4.80 8.38
N ARG A 161 23.29 -3.98 7.95
CA ARG A 161 23.40 -3.56 6.55
C ARG A 161 23.62 -4.73 5.59
N ALA A 162 24.46 -5.69 5.95
CA ALA A 162 24.67 -6.90 5.17
C ALA A 162 23.37 -7.69 4.99
N ARG A 163 22.59 -7.86 6.06
CA ARG A 163 21.27 -8.50 6.00
C ARG A 163 20.27 -7.70 5.15
N LEU A 164 20.32 -6.38 5.22
CA LEU A 164 19.49 -5.52 4.36
C LEU A 164 19.88 -5.68 2.89
N LEU A 165 21.19 -5.69 2.58
CA LEU A 165 21.65 -5.94 1.22
C LEU A 165 21.12 -7.28 0.67
N GLU A 166 21.19 -8.34 1.46
CA GLU A 166 20.68 -9.66 1.11
C GLU A 166 19.15 -9.64 0.90
N LYS A 167 18.41 -9.12 1.89
CA LYS A 167 16.94 -9.05 1.84
C LYS A 167 16.41 -8.21 0.67
N PHE A 168 17.12 -7.16 0.30
CA PHE A 168 16.76 -6.28 -0.81
C PHE A 168 17.41 -6.70 -2.13
N GLU A 169 18.14 -7.82 -2.17
CA GLU A 169 18.88 -8.25 -3.35
C GLU A 169 19.73 -7.12 -3.95
N ALA A 170 20.35 -6.33 -3.08
CA ALA A 170 21.20 -5.20 -3.47
C ALA A 170 22.68 -5.62 -3.36
N ARG A 171 23.47 -5.31 -4.40
CA ARG A 171 24.90 -5.67 -4.45
C ARG A 171 25.78 -4.65 -3.74
N LYS A 172 25.32 -3.42 -3.59
CA LYS A 172 26.08 -2.29 -3.06
C LYS A 172 25.18 -1.37 -2.24
N LEU A 173 25.79 -0.62 -1.30
CA LEU A 173 25.05 0.33 -0.47
C LEU A 173 24.25 1.38 -1.25
N PRO A 174 24.78 2.00 -2.33
CA PRO A 174 23.98 2.94 -3.13
C PRO A 174 22.73 2.32 -3.74
N GLU A 175 22.80 1.08 -4.18
CA GLU A 175 21.63 0.34 -4.70
C GLU A 175 20.61 0.06 -3.58
N LEU A 176 21.08 -0.31 -2.39
CA LEU A 176 20.23 -0.47 -1.21
C LEU A 176 19.53 0.85 -0.87
N VAL A 177 20.27 1.97 -0.83
CA VAL A 177 19.70 3.31 -0.56
C VAL A 177 18.63 3.67 -1.59
N ALA A 178 18.86 3.42 -2.88
CA ALA A 178 17.87 3.68 -3.92
C ALA A 178 16.59 2.84 -3.73
N LYS A 179 16.72 1.56 -3.35
CA LYS A 179 15.57 0.69 -3.06
C LYS A 179 14.84 1.13 -1.79
N LEU A 180 15.55 1.55 -0.75
CA LEU A 180 14.96 2.04 0.51
C LEU A 180 14.25 3.38 0.34
N SER A 181 14.77 4.29 -0.48
CA SER A 181 14.18 5.63 -0.71
C SER A 181 12.82 5.58 -1.40
N GLY A 182 12.48 4.47 -2.04
CA GLY A 182 11.17 4.24 -2.65
C GLY A 182 10.16 3.55 -1.73
N MET A 183 10.53 3.24 -0.49
CA MET A 183 9.69 2.51 0.45
C MET A 183 9.17 3.42 1.56
N PRO A 184 7.91 3.27 2.00
CA PRO A 184 7.46 3.75 3.29
C PRO A 184 8.13 2.86 4.38
N LEU A 185 9.13 3.41 5.05
CA LEU A 185 9.87 2.77 6.14
C LEU A 185 9.27 3.15 7.49
#